data_6d4ebc77fcc08014a1568b4ffa4ab0dc
#
_entry.id   6d4ebc77fcc08014a1568b4ffa4ab0dc
#
_cell.length_a   1.000
_cell.length_b   1.000
_cell.length_c   1.000
_cell.angle_alpha   90.00
_cell.angle_beta   90.00
_cell.angle_gamma   90.00
#
_symmetry.space_group_name_H-M   'P 1'
#
loop_
_entity.id
_entity.type
_entity.pdbx_description
1 polymer ?
#
loop_
_entity_poly.entity_id
_entity_poly.type
_entity_poly.pdbx_seq_one_letter_code
_entity_poly.pdbx_strand_id
1 'polypeptide(L)'
;MKNLLIFLLMTTTLMSQDKYIHAGKIYDSSSGKYHLNKTIIISGNIISSIEDGFIEPKNEKILIYDLKSKVILPGLIDFHVHMESESGGKDRYINRFQENKADVAFKSTLVAKKTLLAGFTTVRDVGGSGVNISLRN
;
A
#
# COMPACT_ATOMS: atom_id res chain seq x y z
N MET A 1 -35.47 -31.56 30.84
CA MET A 1 -35.53 -30.17 30.31
C MET A 1 -34.14 -29.83 29.78
N LYS A 2 -33.98 -29.81 28.42
CA LYS A 2 -32.69 -29.54 27.79
C LYS A 2 -32.57 -28.03 27.53
N ASN A 3 -31.66 -27.38 28.23
CA ASN A 3 -31.35 -25.96 28.00
C ASN A 3 -30.59 -25.83 26.68
N LEU A 4 -31.27 -25.33 25.66
CA LEU A 4 -30.68 -24.96 24.37
C LEU A 4 -30.00 -23.60 24.51
N LEU A 5 -28.66 -23.60 24.62
CA LEU A 5 -27.84 -22.39 24.62
C LEU A 5 -27.71 -21.90 23.15
N ILE A 6 -28.49 -20.91 22.79
CA ILE A 6 -28.38 -20.24 21.51
C ILE A 6 -27.16 -19.31 21.58
N PHE A 7 -26.05 -19.71 20.95
CA PHE A 7 -24.88 -18.86 20.76
C PHE A 7 -25.17 -17.91 19.60
N LEU A 8 -25.61 -16.69 19.92
CA LEU A 8 -25.83 -15.64 18.93
C LEU A 8 -24.44 -15.16 18.46
N LEU A 9 -23.99 -15.67 17.30
CA LEU A 9 -22.76 -15.24 16.65
C LEU A 9 -22.99 -13.83 16.10
N MET A 10 -22.61 -12.82 16.86
CA MET A 10 -22.63 -11.42 16.43
C MET A 10 -21.51 -11.23 15.41
N THR A 11 -21.81 -11.43 14.14
CA THR A 11 -20.88 -11.05 13.03
C THR A 11 -20.84 -9.54 12.95
N THR A 12 -19.86 -8.94 13.63
CA THR A 12 -19.49 -7.54 13.39
C THR A 12 -18.91 -7.45 11.99
N THR A 13 -19.69 -7.00 11.03
CA THR A 13 -19.16 -6.58 9.74
C THR A 13 -18.23 -5.40 10.01
N LEU A 14 -16.94 -5.61 9.88
CA LEU A 14 -15.94 -4.55 9.84
C LEU A 14 -16.21 -3.74 8.56
N MET A 15 -17.11 -2.77 8.67
CA MET A 15 -17.33 -1.80 7.59
C MET A 15 -16.07 -0.95 7.50
N SER A 16 -15.31 -1.13 6.44
CA SER A 16 -14.17 -0.25 6.17
C SER A 16 -14.68 1.19 6.07
N GLN A 17 -14.05 2.05 6.86
CA GLN A 17 -14.41 3.46 6.95
C GLN A 17 -14.04 4.18 5.65
N ASP A 18 -14.96 4.97 5.10
CA ASP A 18 -14.69 5.81 3.95
C ASP A 18 -13.65 6.89 4.31
N LYS A 19 -12.84 7.27 3.32
CA LYS A 19 -11.77 8.24 3.47
C LYS A 19 -11.84 9.25 2.34
N TYR A 20 -11.68 10.52 2.68
CA TYR A 20 -11.57 11.61 1.72
C TYR A 20 -10.15 12.16 1.74
N ILE A 21 -9.54 12.31 0.57
CA ILE A 21 -8.23 12.94 0.42
C ILE A 21 -8.44 14.26 -0.33
N HIS A 22 -8.26 15.37 0.37
CA HIS A 22 -8.24 16.68 -0.24
C HIS A 22 -6.87 16.93 -0.85
N ALA A 23 -6.76 16.79 -2.17
CA ALA A 23 -5.52 16.90 -2.92
C ALA A 23 -5.41 18.26 -3.59
N GLY A 24 -4.32 19.00 -3.34
CA GLY A 24 -4.07 20.26 -4.05
C GLY A 24 -3.82 20.03 -5.53
N LYS A 25 -3.16 18.90 -5.86
CA LYS A 25 -2.84 18.53 -7.24
C LYS A 25 -2.81 17.01 -7.37
N ILE A 26 -3.42 16.48 -8.42
CA ILE A 26 -3.42 15.05 -8.74
C ILE A 26 -2.82 14.88 -10.13
N TYR A 27 -1.91 13.94 -10.30
CA TYR A 27 -1.43 13.51 -11.60
C TYR A 27 -2.30 12.39 -12.15
N ASP A 28 -2.89 12.62 -13.31
CA ASP A 28 -3.62 11.60 -14.07
C ASP A 28 -2.68 10.95 -15.09
N SER A 29 -2.29 9.71 -14.83
CA SER A 29 -1.39 8.95 -15.70
C SER A 29 -1.99 8.57 -17.05
N SER A 30 -3.33 8.57 -17.17
CA SER A 30 -4.00 8.22 -18.41
C SER A 30 -3.93 9.36 -19.43
N SER A 31 -4.05 10.59 -18.97
CA SER A 31 -4.00 11.79 -19.82
C SER A 31 -2.64 12.50 -19.79
N GLY A 32 -1.75 12.14 -18.86
CA GLY A 32 -0.48 12.84 -18.61
C GLY A 32 -0.65 14.25 -18.04
N LYS A 33 -1.82 14.57 -17.52
CA LYS A 33 -2.15 15.92 -17.04
C LYS A 33 -2.28 15.99 -15.53
N TYR A 34 -2.19 17.20 -15.02
CA TYR A 34 -2.48 17.50 -13.63
C TYR A 34 -3.86 18.12 -13.49
N HIS A 35 -4.59 17.69 -12.45
CA HIS A 35 -5.84 18.29 -12.03
C HIS A 35 -5.66 18.96 -10.67
N LEU A 36 -6.23 20.15 -10.50
CA LEU A 36 -6.09 20.94 -9.28
C LEU A 36 -7.33 20.81 -8.40
N ASN A 37 -7.12 20.93 -7.09
CA ASN A 37 -8.18 21.01 -6.09
C ASN A 37 -9.23 19.92 -6.24
N LYS A 38 -8.83 18.69 -5.97
CA LYS A 38 -9.69 17.51 -6.09
C LYS A 38 -9.89 16.83 -4.74
N THR A 39 -11.02 16.17 -4.58
CA THR A 39 -11.25 15.20 -3.51
C THR A 39 -11.24 13.80 -4.08
N ILE A 40 -10.34 12.94 -3.59
CA ILE A 40 -10.35 11.51 -3.87
C ILE A 40 -11.20 10.85 -2.79
N ILE A 41 -12.25 10.15 -3.19
CA ILE A 41 -13.13 9.41 -2.29
C ILE A 41 -12.76 7.94 -2.35
N ILE A 42 -12.45 7.37 -1.19
CA ILE A 42 -12.07 5.97 -1.03
C ILE A 42 -13.14 5.27 -0.21
N SER A 43 -13.70 4.20 -0.75
CA SER A 43 -14.61 3.30 -0.04
C SER A 43 -13.95 1.94 0.09
N GLY A 44 -13.72 1.53 1.31
CA GLY A 44 -12.94 0.32 1.55
C GLY A 44 -11.48 0.46 1.09
N ASN A 45 -11.13 -0.29 0.06
CA ASN A 45 -9.80 -0.29 -0.58
C ASN A 45 -9.85 0.19 -2.05
N ILE A 46 -10.95 0.82 -2.46
CA ILE A 46 -11.18 1.25 -3.84
C ILE A 46 -11.38 2.76 -3.88
N ILE A 47 -10.79 3.42 -4.87
CA ILE A 47 -11.13 4.80 -5.21
C ILE A 47 -12.51 4.76 -5.89
N SER A 48 -13.53 5.26 -5.19
CA SER A 48 -14.90 5.26 -5.70
C SER A 48 -15.17 6.41 -6.66
N SER A 49 -14.57 7.58 -6.40
CA SER A 49 -14.65 8.73 -7.31
C SER A 49 -13.53 9.74 -7.05
N ILE A 50 -13.36 10.65 -8.01
CA ILE A 50 -12.51 11.83 -7.89
C ILE A 50 -13.38 13.02 -8.29
N GLU A 51 -13.62 13.90 -7.32
CA GLU A 51 -14.56 15.00 -7.44
C GLU A 51 -13.84 16.35 -7.53
N ASP A 52 -14.52 17.34 -8.08
CA ASP A 52 -14.03 18.72 -8.13
C ASP A 52 -14.18 19.41 -6.76
N GLY A 53 -13.16 20.16 -6.38
CA GLY A 53 -13.13 20.89 -5.13
C GLY A 53 -12.84 20.04 -3.90
N PHE A 54 -12.93 20.66 -2.73
CA PHE A 54 -12.73 19.99 -1.44
C PHE A 54 -14.10 19.72 -0.81
N ILE A 55 -14.57 18.49 -0.99
CA ILE A 55 -15.91 18.07 -0.55
C ILE A 55 -15.89 17.75 0.94
N GLU A 56 -16.82 18.34 1.67
CA GLU A 56 -17.03 18.02 3.07
C GLU A 56 -17.63 16.61 3.24
N PRO A 57 -17.25 15.89 4.29
CA PRO A 57 -17.72 14.54 4.51
C PRO A 57 -19.21 14.52 4.85
N LYS A 58 -19.91 13.50 4.38
CA LYS A 58 -21.35 13.31 4.63
C LYS A 58 -21.68 13.00 6.10
N ASN A 59 -20.69 12.59 6.89
CA ASN A 59 -20.82 12.31 8.32
C ASN A 59 -19.44 12.36 9.00
N GLU A 60 -19.42 12.50 10.32
CA GLU A 60 -18.21 12.62 11.13
C GLU A 60 -17.34 11.36 11.19
N LYS A 61 -17.84 10.23 10.72
CA LYS A 61 -17.08 8.97 10.69
C LYS A 61 -16.10 8.89 9.51
N ILE A 62 -16.24 9.76 8.52
CA ILE A 62 -15.38 9.80 7.34
C ILE A 62 -14.07 10.51 7.72
N LEU A 63 -12.94 9.84 7.49
CA LEU A 63 -11.62 10.43 7.71
C LEU A 63 -11.23 11.35 6.56
N ILE A 64 -10.79 12.57 6.90
CA ILE A 64 -10.23 13.52 5.93
C ILE A 64 -8.72 13.52 6.05
N TYR A 65 -8.04 13.33 4.92
CA TYR A 65 -6.61 13.57 4.77
C TYR A 65 -6.42 14.90 4.04
N ASP A 66 -6.00 15.93 4.76
CA ASP A 66 -5.72 17.24 4.17
C ASP A 66 -4.34 17.25 3.51
N LEU A 67 -4.33 17.10 2.20
CA LEU A 67 -3.15 17.16 1.35
C LEU A 67 -3.25 18.27 0.30
N LYS A 68 -3.96 19.37 0.65
CA LYS A 68 -4.18 20.54 -0.24
C LYS A 68 -2.89 21.20 -0.71
N SER A 69 -1.81 21.08 0.05
CA SER A 69 -0.49 21.60 -0.34
C SER A 69 0.39 20.59 -1.06
N LYS A 70 -0.10 19.38 -1.32
CA LYS A 70 0.68 18.27 -1.89
C LYS A 70 0.26 17.94 -3.31
N VAL A 71 1.18 17.24 -4.00
CA VAL A 71 0.90 16.58 -5.28
C VAL A 71 0.70 15.10 -5.00
N ILE A 72 -0.43 14.57 -5.44
CA ILE A 72 -0.76 13.14 -5.33
C ILE A 72 -0.44 12.47 -6.66
N LEU A 73 0.25 11.37 -6.58
CA LEU A 73 0.60 10.52 -7.72
C LEU A 73 -0.02 9.14 -7.52
N PRO A 74 -0.35 8.41 -8.58
CA PRO A 74 -0.53 6.97 -8.49
C PRO A 74 0.71 6.30 -7.93
N GLY A 75 0.54 5.13 -7.29
CA GLY A 75 1.68 4.34 -6.84
C GLY A 75 2.64 4.05 -7.99
N LEU A 76 3.93 4.20 -7.72
CA LEU A 76 4.98 3.96 -8.71
C LEU A 76 5.15 2.46 -8.97
N ILE A 77 5.60 2.13 -10.16
CA ILE A 77 5.87 0.75 -10.57
C ILE A 77 7.35 0.62 -10.95
N ASP A 78 8.05 -0.37 -10.37
CA ASP A 78 9.41 -0.70 -10.76
C ASP A 78 9.44 -2.11 -11.38
N PHE A 79 9.87 -2.21 -12.63
CA PHE A 79 9.89 -3.47 -13.37
C PHE A 79 11.18 -4.28 -13.19
N HIS A 80 12.14 -3.82 -12.39
CA HIS A 80 13.41 -4.50 -12.18
C HIS A 80 13.93 -4.32 -10.77
N VAL A 81 13.47 -5.14 -9.83
CA VAL A 81 13.93 -5.12 -8.45
C VAL A 81 14.54 -6.45 -8.02
N HIS A 82 15.25 -6.44 -6.89
CA HIS A 82 15.75 -7.59 -6.16
C HIS A 82 15.37 -7.43 -4.69
N MET A 83 14.22 -7.98 -4.29
CA MET A 83 13.65 -7.75 -2.96
C MET A 83 14.39 -8.48 -1.83
N GLU A 84 15.22 -9.47 -2.16
CA GLU A 84 15.98 -10.25 -1.18
C GLU A 84 17.25 -9.57 -0.70
N SER A 85 17.72 -8.52 -1.37
CA SER A 85 18.95 -7.82 -0.99
C SER A 85 18.96 -6.37 -1.46
N GLU A 86 19.59 -5.50 -0.68
CA GLU A 86 19.96 -4.16 -1.16
C GLU A 86 21.24 -4.28 -2.03
N SER A 87 21.21 -3.74 -3.25
CA SER A 87 22.36 -3.77 -4.15
C SER A 87 23.46 -2.83 -3.63
N GLY A 88 24.73 -3.30 -3.59
CA GLY A 88 25.89 -2.43 -3.57
C GLY A 88 26.81 -2.45 -2.34
N GLY A 89 26.63 -3.33 -1.37
CA GLY A 89 27.59 -3.46 -0.25
C GLY A 89 28.79 -4.36 -0.60
N LYS A 90 29.97 -4.06 -0.03
CA LYS A 90 31.15 -4.95 -0.09
C LYS A 90 30.85 -6.34 0.47
N ASP A 91 29.89 -6.42 1.38
CA ASP A 91 29.51 -7.63 2.10
C ASP A 91 28.51 -8.51 1.35
N ARG A 92 28.02 -8.09 0.16
CA ARG A 92 27.05 -8.86 -0.62
C ARG A 92 27.47 -10.30 -0.90
N TYR A 93 28.76 -10.50 -1.24
CA TYR A 93 29.29 -11.82 -1.49
C TYR A 93 29.41 -12.64 -0.21
N ILE A 94 29.86 -12.03 0.88
CA ILE A 94 30.03 -12.70 2.17
C ILE A 94 28.67 -13.10 2.72
N ASN A 95 27.71 -12.20 2.72
CA ASN A 95 26.36 -12.43 3.21
C ASN A 95 25.68 -13.60 2.47
N ARG A 96 25.88 -13.72 1.17
CA ARG A 96 25.33 -14.84 0.37
C ARG A 96 25.76 -16.23 0.84
N PHE A 97 26.92 -16.35 1.49
CA PHE A 97 27.42 -17.61 2.02
C PHE A 97 27.12 -17.80 3.51
N GLN A 98 26.84 -16.73 4.24
CA GLN A 98 26.61 -16.75 5.68
C GLN A 98 25.13 -16.75 6.05
N GLU A 99 24.28 -16.18 5.21
CA GLU A 99 22.85 -16.05 5.49
C GLU A 99 22.08 -17.31 5.08
N ASN A 100 21.25 -17.79 5.98
CA ASN A 100 20.26 -18.81 5.66
C ASN A 100 18.98 -18.16 5.08
N LYS A 101 18.05 -18.97 4.58
CA LYS A 101 16.82 -18.47 3.96
C LYS A 101 15.93 -17.66 4.92
N ALA A 102 15.98 -17.95 6.22
CA ALA A 102 15.21 -17.19 7.20
C ALA A 102 15.78 -15.78 7.38
N ASP A 103 17.12 -15.64 7.41
CA ASP A 103 17.77 -14.32 7.47
C ASP A 103 17.40 -13.47 6.26
N VAL A 104 17.45 -14.08 5.06
CA VAL A 104 17.04 -13.45 3.80
C VAL A 104 15.58 -13.03 3.87
N ALA A 105 14.68 -13.88 4.40
CA ALA A 105 13.25 -13.58 4.50
C ALA A 105 12.98 -12.38 5.40
N PHE A 106 13.60 -12.31 6.58
CA PHE A 106 13.44 -11.15 7.47
C PHE A 106 14.00 -9.86 6.84
N LYS A 107 15.14 -9.92 6.17
CA LYS A 107 15.72 -8.77 5.49
C LYS A 107 14.86 -8.30 4.32
N SER A 108 14.29 -9.21 3.55
CA SER A 108 13.44 -8.87 2.41
C SER A 108 12.18 -8.08 2.82
N THR A 109 11.63 -8.33 4.01
CA THR A 109 10.51 -7.52 4.53
C THR A 109 10.89 -6.07 4.78
N LEU A 110 12.13 -5.82 5.21
CA LEU A 110 12.64 -4.45 5.40
C LEU A 110 12.84 -3.75 4.05
N VAL A 111 13.36 -4.47 3.05
CA VAL A 111 13.50 -3.95 1.69
C VAL A 111 12.13 -3.62 1.11
N ALA A 112 11.15 -4.52 1.25
CA ALA A 112 9.76 -4.29 0.81
C ALA A 112 9.15 -3.06 1.47
N LYS A 113 9.34 -2.90 2.78
CA LYS A 113 8.87 -1.71 3.52
C LYS A 113 9.52 -0.42 2.99
N LYS A 114 10.83 -0.40 2.77
CA LYS A 114 11.53 0.76 2.22
C LYS A 114 11.00 1.11 0.82
N THR A 115 10.83 0.11 -0.03
CA THR A 115 10.31 0.24 -1.39
C THR A 115 8.90 0.84 -1.38
N LEU A 116 8.01 0.32 -0.53
CA LEU A 116 6.66 0.84 -0.38
C LEU A 116 6.65 2.29 0.14
N LEU A 117 7.46 2.60 1.15
CA LEU A 117 7.56 3.97 1.71
C LEU A 117 8.20 4.97 0.74
N ALA A 118 8.97 4.49 -0.25
CA ALA A 118 9.45 5.31 -1.36
C ALA A 118 8.41 5.56 -2.45
N GLY A 119 7.20 4.99 -2.30
CA GLY A 119 6.07 5.20 -3.21
C GLY A 119 5.88 4.11 -4.27
N PHE A 120 6.68 3.06 -4.27
CA PHE A 120 6.52 1.93 -5.21
C PHE A 120 5.51 0.94 -4.65
N THR A 121 4.33 0.89 -5.24
CA THR A 121 3.23 0.01 -4.83
C THR A 121 3.18 -1.29 -5.63
N THR A 122 3.91 -1.35 -6.74
CA THR A 122 4.01 -2.52 -7.60
C THR A 122 5.45 -2.71 -8.03
N VAL A 123 5.95 -3.93 -7.91
CA VAL A 123 7.31 -4.25 -8.34
C VAL A 123 7.34 -5.57 -9.11
N ARG A 124 8.26 -5.67 -10.07
CA ARG A 124 8.61 -6.94 -10.71
C ARG A 124 9.97 -7.38 -10.21
N ASP A 125 9.99 -8.38 -9.35
CA ASP A 125 11.24 -9.01 -8.91
C ASP A 125 11.75 -9.94 -10.02
N VAL A 126 12.98 -9.72 -10.45
CA VAL A 126 13.57 -10.43 -11.59
C VAL A 126 14.56 -11.53 -11.17
N GLY A 127 14.72 -11.78 -9.89
CA GLY A 127 15.56 -12.86 -9.40
C GLY A 127 15.72 -12.90 -7.89
N GLY A 128 15.80 -14.11 -7.38
CA GLY A 128 15.98 -14.39 -5.95
C GLY A 128 16.14 -15.86 -5.67
N SER A 129 16.25 -16.22 -4.41
CA SER A 129 16.42 -17.60 -3.93
C SER A 129 15.10 -18.37 -3.80
N GLY A 130 13.97 -17.73 -4.12
CA GLY A 130 12.61 -18.22 -3.89
C GLY A 130 11.95 -17.63 -2.65
N VAL A 131 12.68 -16.94 -1.78
CA VAL A 131 12.12 -16.21 -0.63
C VAL A 131 11.20 -15.09 -1.11
N ASN A 132 11.54 -14.40 -2.21
CA ASN A 132 10.73 -13.37 -2.85
C ASN A 132 9.33 -13.87 -3.25
N ILE A 133 9.17 -15.18 -3.58
CA ILE A 133 7.86 -15.76 -3.86
C ILE A 133 7.00 -15.83 -2.59
N SER A 134 7.60 -16.20 -1.46
CA SER A 134 6.92 -16.20 -0.16
C SER A 134 6.59 -14.78 0.31
N LEU A 135 7.44 -13.83 0.01
CA LEU A 135 7.20 -12.41 0.32
C LEU A 135 5.98 -11.84 -0.45
N ARG A 136 5.74 -12.32 -1.67
CA ARG A 136 4.60 -11.93 -2.50
C ARG A 136 3.27 -12.46 -1.96
N ASN A 137 3.26 -13.70 -1.44
CA ASN A 137 2.05 -14.42 -0.99
C ASN A 137 1.63 -14.00 0.43
#